data_15481ded549f93277e497e90fba1e0e2
#
_entry.id   15481ded549f93277e497e90fba1e0e2
#
_cell.length_a   1.000
_cell.length_b   1.000
_cell.length_c   1.000
_cell.angle_alpha   90.00
_cell.angle_beta   90.00
_cell.angle_gamma   90.00
#
_symmetry.space_group_name_H-M   'P 1'
#
loop_
_entity.id
_entity.type
_entity.pdbx_description
1 polymer ?
#
loop_
_entity_poly.entity_id
_entity_poly.type
_entity_poly.pdbx_seq_one_letter_code
_entity_poly.pdbx_strand_id
1 'polypeptide(L)'
;LLVVILLGSALTGTLIREWINPVSLMGRSLVMGFGSGALLILALFLFDLLVVEHGWCGHICPVGALYGVLGSKGVITVAATDRQKCNRCMDCFHVCPEPHVLRAPVLDEQSPVQVTSRDCMTCGRCVDVCSEDVFTITTRWSSGAKS
;
A
#
# COMPACT_ATOMS: atom_id res chain seq x y z
N LEU A 1 -15.34 -4.19 -4.58
CA LEU A 1 -15.30 -5.07 -3.41
C LEU A 1 -15.73 -4.33 -2.13
N LEU A 2 -15.06 -3.21 -1.78
CA LEU A 2 -15.34 -2.44 -0.55
C LEU A 2 -16.80 -1.98 -0.45
N VAL A 3 -17.36 -1.44 -1.54
CA VAL A 3 -18.77 -0.99 -1.60
C VAL A 3 -19.73 -2.16 -1.39
N VAL A 4 -19.46 -3.31 -2.00
CA VAL A 4 -20.28 -4.52 -1.84
C VAL A 4 -20.27 -5.01 -0.39
N ILE A 5 -19.11 -5.03 0.25
CA ILE A 5 -18.97 -5.44 1.67
C ILE A 5 -19.68 -4.46 2.61
N LEU A 6 -19.56 -3.15 2.36
CA LEU A 6 -20.25 -2.13 3.17
C LEU A 6 -21.77 -2.21 3.01
N LEU A 7 -22.27 -2.35 1.79
CA LEU A 7 -23.70 -2.54 1.52
C LEU A 7 -24.22 -3.85 2.13
N GLY A 8 -23.48 -4.95 1.97
CA GLY A 8 -23.82 -6.23 2.57
C GLY A 8 -23.89 -6.16 4.10
N SER A 9 -22.94 -5.49 4.75
CA SER A 9 -22.95 -5.31 6.21
C SER A 9 -24.09 -4.41 6.68
N ALA A 10 -24.44 -3.38 5.91
CA ALA A 10 -25.56 -2.50 6.22
C ALA A 10 -26.92 -3.21 6.09
N LEU A 11 -27.07 -4.08 5.08
CA LEU A 11 -28.30 -4.83 4.82
C LEU A 11 -28.52 -5.99 5.82
N THR A 12 -27.44 -6.68 6.19
CA THR A 12 -27.52 -7.86 7.09
C THR A 12 -27.39 -7.50 8.57
N GLY A 13 -27.02 -6.27 8.91
CA GLY A 13 -26.72 -5.85 10.28
C GLY A 13 -25.53 -6.56 10.90
N THR A 14 -24.77 -7.35 10.12
CA THR A 14 -23.60 -8.09 10.56
C THR A 14 -22.32 -7.44 10.05
N LEU A 15 -21.27 -7.48 10.86
CA LEU A 15 -19.94 -6.99 10.48
C LEU A 15 -19.24 -8.05 9.61
N ILE A 16 -19.72 -8.25 8.37
CA ILE A 16 -19.12 -9.21 7.42
C ILE A 16 -17.61 -8.98 7.28
N ARG A 17 -17.18 -7.72 7.42
CA ARG A 17 -15.77 -7.33 7.41
C ARG A 17 -14.94 -8.08 8.47
N GLU A 18 -15.52 -8.35 9.64
CA GLU A 18 -14.85 -9.06 10.75
C GLU A 18 -14.56 -10.53 10.43
N TRP A 19 -15.37 -11.16 9.58
CA TRP A 19 -15.18 -12.54 9.16
C TRP A 19 -14.07 -12.70 8.10
N ILE A 20 -13.74 -11.64 7.39
CA ILE A 20 -12.73 -11.64 6.33
C ILE A 20 -11.39 -11.12 6.86
N ASN A 21 -11.38 -10.41 8.00
CA ASN A 21 -10.18 -9.87 8.59
C ASN A 21 -9.38 -10.96 9.32
N PRO A 22 -8.15 -11.29 8.86
CA PRO A 22 -7.33 -12.34 9.48
C PRO A 22 -6.96 -12.04 10.94
N VAL A 23 -6.87 -10.77 11.32
CA VAL A 23 -6.57 -10.36 12.70
C VAL A 23 -7.73 -10.71 13.63
N SER A 24 -8.97 -10.46 13.22
CA SER A 24 -10.17 -10.82 13.98
C SER A 24 -10.33 -12.34 14.09
N LEU A 25 -10.05 -13.07 13.01
CA LEU A 25 -10.06 -14.54 13.00
C LEU A 25 -9.00 -15.12 13.94
N MET A 26 -7.80 -14.54 13.97
CA MET A 26 -6.73 -14.94 14.89
C MET A 26 -7.13 -14.72 16.37
N GLY A 27 -7.69 -13.56 16.69
CA GLY A 27 -8.19 -13.27 18.04
C GLY A 27 -9.27 -14.25 18.48
N ARG A 28 -10.22 -14.57 17.61
CA ARG A 28 -11.29 -15.54 17.90
C ARG A 28 -10.77 -16.96 18.07
N SER A 29 -9.82 -17.40 17.26
CA SER A 29 -9.22 -18.74 17.38
C SER A 29 -8.41 -18.90 18.66
N LEU A 30 -7.77 -17.84 19.17
CA LEU A 30 -7.08 -17.85 20.46
C LEU A 30 -8.04 -17.98 21.65
N VAL A 31 -9.20 -17.33 21.58
CA VAL A 31 -10.20 -17.32 22.67
C VAL A 31 -11.07 -18.58 22.66
N MET A 32 -11.49 -19.05 21.49
CA MET A 32 -12.41 -20.18 21.34
C MET A 32 -11.73 -21.54 21.14
N GLY A 33 -10.40 -21.58 21.10
CA GLY A 33 -9.61 -22.79 20.86
C GLY A 33 -9.24 -23.00 19.41
N PHE A 34 -8.20 -23.82 19.21
CA PHE A 34 -7.65 -24.15 17.89
C PHE A 34 -8.64 -25.04 17.11
N GLY A 35 -9.55 -24.41 16.36
CA GLY A 35 -10.50 -25.09 15.48
C GLY A 35 -10.30 -24.73 14.02
N SER A 36 -11.39 -24.71 13.26
CA SER A 36 -11.41 -24.38 11.82
C SER A 36 -10.79 -23.01 11.48
N GLY A 37 -10.78 -22.07 12.43
CA GLY A 37 -10.16 -20.76 12.28
C GLY A 37 -8.64 -20.82 12.12
N ALA A 38 -7.96 -21.70 12.85
CA ALA A 38 -6.50 -21.86 12.74
C ALA A 38 -6.09 -22.42 11.38
N LEU A 39 -6.87 -23.36 10.84
CA LEU A 39 -6.64 -23.94 9.51
C LEU A 39 -6.83 -22.90 8.42
N LEU A 40 -7.80 -22.03 8.54
CA LEU A 40 -8.04 -20.93 7.60
C LEU A 40 -6.90 -19.90 7.64
N ILE A 41 -6.41 -19.55 8.83
CA ILE A 41 -5.25 -18.64 8.99
C ILE A 41 -4.01 -19.27 8.36
N LEU A 42 -3.76 -20.57 8.59
CA LEU A 42 -2.64 -21.28 7.98
C LEU A 42 -2.76 -21.29 6.45
N ALA A 43 -3.96 -21.52 5.92
CA ALA A 43 -4.22 -21.49 4.48
C ALA A 43 -3.95 -20.11 3.87
N LEU A 44 -4.38 -19.03 4.53
CA LEU A 44 -4.09 -17.66 4.12
C LEU A 44 -2.60 -17.35 4.15
N PHE A 45 -1.92 -17.77 5.20
CA PHE A 45 -0.47 -17.60 5.34
C PHE A 45 0.29 -18.33 4.23
N LEU A 46 -0.08 -19.57 3.93
CA LEU A 46 0.53 -20.34 2.85
C LEU A 46 0.21 -19.71 1.48
N PHE A 47 -0.98 -19.19 1.29
CA PHE A 47 -1.37 -18.49 0.08
C PHE A 47 -0.50 -17.26 -0.17
N ASP A 48 -0.31 -16.39 0.84
CA ASP A 48 0.53 -15.20 0.73
C ASP A 48 2.02 -15.56 0.55
N LEU A 49 2.47 -16.67 1.13
CA LEU A 49 3.87 -17.11 1.03
C LEU A 49 4.20 -17.73 -0.33
N LEU A 50 3.28 -18.54 -0.90
CA LEU A 50 3.57 -19.39 -2.05
C LEU A 50 3.03 -18.84 -3.37
N VAL A 51 1.97 -18.05 -3.35
CA VAL A 51 1.25 -17.65 -4.57
C VAL A 51 1.53 -16.20 -4.93
N VAL A 52 1.33 -15.26 -4.01
CA VAL A 52 1.49 -13.83 -4.27
C VAL A 52 1.97 -13.14 -3.00
N GLU A 53 3.13 -12.52 -3.07
CA GLU A 53 3.61 -11.68 -1.97
C GLU A 53 2.63 -10.54 -1.69
N HIS A 54 2.15 -10.44 -0.45
CA HIS A 54 1.16 -9.44 -0.01
C HIS A 54 -0.21 -9.52 -0.72
N GLY A 55 -0.55 -10.66 -1.33
CA GLY A 55 -1.77 -10.83 -2.15
C GLY A 55 -3.05 -10.58 -1.37
N TRP A 56 -3.17 -11.09 -0.14
CA TRP A 56 -4.34 -10.91 0.68
C TRP A 56 -4.49 -9.46 1.16
N CYS A 57 -3.45 -8.92 1.79
CA CYS A 57 -3.50 -7.57 2.37
C CYS A 57 -3.57 -6.47 1.32
N GLY A 58 -2.87 -6.64 0.18
CA GLY A 58 -2.83 -5.64 -0.88
C GLY A 58 -4.07 -5.63 -1.79
N HIS A 59 -4.66 -6.80 -2.06
CA HIS A 59 -5.68 -6.92 -3.13
C HIS A 59 -7.07 -7.31 -2.63
N ILE A 60 -7.16 -8.15 -1.60
CA ILE A 60 -8.43 -8.75 -1.17
C ILE A 60 -8.95 -8.09 0.12
N CYS A 61 -8.06 -7.70 1.03
CA CYS A 61 -8.45 -7.17 2.32
C CYS A 61 -9.21 -5.83 2.19
N PRO A 62 -10.45 -5.74 2.70
CA PRO A 62 -11.22 -4.50 2.63
C PRO A 62 -10.60 -3.35 3.44
N VAL A 63 -9.84 -3.68 4.49
CA VAL A 63 -9.11 -2.69 5.29
C VAL A 63 -7.95 -2.10 4.48
N GLY A 64 -7.20 -2.94 3.74
CA GLY A 64 -6.16 -2.49 2.83
C GLY A 64 -6.72 -1.58 1.73
N ALA A 65 -7.85 -1.96 1.13
CA ALA A 65 -8.54 -1.13 0.14
C ALA A 65 -8.97 0.23 0.71
N LEU A 66 -9.47 0.27 1.96
CA LEU A 66 -9.83 1.52 2.63
C LEU A 66 -8.61 2.42 2.84
N TYR A 67 -7.50 1.85 3.32
CA TYR A 67 -6.24 2.60 3.49
C TYR A 67 -5.69 3.11 2.15
N GLY A 68 -5.78 2.33 1.07
CA GLY A 68 -5.41 2.77 -0.27
C GLY A 68 -6.22 3.99 -0.75
N VAL A 69 -7.54 3.99 -0.49
CA VAL A 69 -8.41 5.13 -0.82
C VAL A 69 -8.07 6.36 0.03
N LEU A 70 -7.85 6.20 1.33
CA LEU A 70 -7.45 7.29 2.22
C LEU A 70 -6.05 7.81 1.87
N GLY A 71 -5.09 6.94 1.60
CA GLY A 71 -3.73 7.28 1.19
C GLY A 71 -3.68 8.05 -0.12
N SER A 72 -4.56 7.72 -1.08
CA SER A 72 -4.65 8.45 -2.35
C SER A 72 -5.04 9.92 -2.20
N LYS A 73 -5.68 10.29 -1.09
CA LYS A 73 -6.04 11.67 -0.71
C LYS A 73 -5.14 12.22 0.39
N GLY A 74 -4.08 11.50 0.77
CA GLY A 74 -3.14 11.91 1.79
C GLY A 74 -2.51 13.27 1.49
N VAL A 75 -2.28 14.06 2.53
CA VAL A 75 -1.67 15.40 2.44
C VAL A 75 -0.18 15.29 2.09
N ILE A 76 0.48 14.27 2.64
CA ILE A 76 1.92 14.03 2.48
C ILE A 76 2.15 13.07 1.32
N THR A 77 3.12 13.39 0.47
CA THR A 77 3.53 12.55 -0.65
C THR A 77 5.05 12.63 -0.85
N VAL A 78 5.61 11.65 -1.54
CA VAL A 78 7.00 11.68 -2.00
C VAL A 78 7.03 12.30 -3.41
N ALA A 79 8.00 13.17 -3.65
CA ALA A 79 8.22 13.77 -4.95
C ALA A 79 9.66 13.59 -5.40
N ALA A 80 9.85 13.29 -6.68
CA ALA A 80 11.17 13.27 -7.34
C ALA A 80 11.51 14.68 -7.84
N THR A 81 11.90 15.58 -6.94
CA THR A 81 12.07 17.02 -7.22
C THR A 81 13.22 17.26 -8.17
N ASP A 82 14.35 16.58 -7.96
CA ASP A 82 15.59 16.79 -8.71
C ASP A 82 15.89 15.60 -9.65
N ARG A 83 14.98 15.28 -10.57
CA ARG A 83 15.13 14.18 -11.54
C ARG A 83 16.41 14.23 -12.35
N GLN A 84 16.89 15.44 -12.66
CA GLN A 84 18.10 15.64 -13.45
C GLN A 84 19.36 15.11 -12.79
N LYS A 85 19.37 15.00 -11.45
CA LYS A 85 20.47 14.42 -10.69
C LYS A 85 20.45 12.90 -10.68
N CYS A 86 19.36 12.27 -11.15
CA CYS A 86 19.20 10.83 -11.10
C CYS A 86 20.21 10.10 -12.00
N ASN A 87 21.10 9.33 -11.39
CA ASN A 87 22.10 8.50 -12.08
C ASN A 87 21.55 7.14 -12.54
N ARG A 88 20.25 6.85 -12.27
CA ARG A 88 19.56 5.60 -12.61
C ARG A 88 20.17 4.34 -11.95
N CYS A 89 20.69 4.45 -10.74
CA CYS A 89 21.25 3.31 -10.00
C CYS A 89 20.21 2.23 -9.64
N MET A 90 18.92 2.55 -9.68
CA MET A 90 17.79 1.65 -9.36
C MET A 90 17.67 1.22 -7.89
N ASP A 91 18.48 1.74 -6.97
CA ASP A 91 18.43 1.38 -5.55
C ASP A 91 17.07 1.70 -4.91
N CYS A 92 16.45 2.81 -5.32
CA CYS A 92 15.09 3.16 -4.87
C CYS A 92 14.03 2.13 -5.26
N PHE A 93 14.21 1.43 -6.40
CA PHE A 93 13.31 0.36 -6.82
C PHE A 93 13.51 -0.91 -5.99
N HIS A 94 14.75 -1.20 -5.57
CA HIS A 94 15.05 -2.38 -4.77
C HIS A 94 14.50 -2.29 -3.34
N VAL A 95 14.50 -1.11 -2.74
CA VAL A 95 13.99 -0.94 -1.37
C VAL A 95 12.50 -0.66 -1.30
N CYS A 96 11.87 -0.32 -2.44
CA CYS A 96 10.45 -0.02 -2.50
C CYS A 96 9.64 -1.32 -2.50
N PRO A 97 8.70 -1.51 -1.56
CA PRO A 97 7.82 -2.68 -1.56
C PRO A 97 6.91 -2.74 -2.80
N GLU A 98 6.64 -1.58 -3.43
CA GLU A 98 5.83 -1.46 -4.64
C GLU A 98 6.60 -0.67 -5.72
N PRO A 99 7.58 -1.29 -6.40
CA PRO A 99 8.47 -0.59 -7.32
C PRO A 99 7.76 0.11 -8.48
N HIS A 100 6.60 -0.40 -8.89
CA HIS A 100 5.86 0.16 -10.02
C HIS A 100 5.39 1.62 -9.78
N VAL A 101 5.24 2.04 -8.51
CA VAL A 101 4.82 3.42 -8.18
C VAL A 101 5.90 4.45 -8.50
N LEU A 102 7.16 4.03 -8.56
CA LEU A 102 8.30 4.90 -8.85
C LEU A 102 8.59 5.02 -10.36
N ARG A 103 8.02 4.15 -11.19
CA ARG A 103 8.29 4.16 -12.65
C ARG A 103 7.94 5.49 -13.29
N ALA A 104 6.73 5.98 -13.05
CA ALA A 104 6.28 7.25 -13.63
C ALA A 104 7.14 8.44 -13.15
N PRO A 105 7.31 8.69 -11.84
CA PRO A 105 8.06 9.87 -11.38
C PRO A 105 9.57 9.81 -11.65
N VAL A 106 10.17 8.65 -11.94
CA VAL A 106 11.63 8.51 -12.14
C VAL A 106 12.00 8.35 -13.61
N LEU A 107 11.26 7.53 -14.36
CA LEU A 107 11.62 7.14 -15.73
C LEU A 107 10.93 7.98 -16.81
N ASP A 108 9.79 8.57 -16.50
CA ASP A 108 9.01 9.34 -17.47
C ASP A 108 9.05 10.84 -17.11
N GLU A 109 9.76 11.61 -17.93
CA GLU A 109 9.91 13.05 -17.73
C GLU A 109 8.61 13.84 -17.89
N GLN A 110 7.63 13.29 -18.60
CA GLN A 110 6.32 13.93 -18.81
C GLN A 110 5.34 13.66 -17.65
N SER A 111 5.65 12.69 -16.81
CA SER A 111 4.82 12.35 -15.65
C SER A 111 4.98 13.34 -14.50
N PRO A 112 3.95 13.48 -13.65
CA PRO A 112 4.02 14.36 -12.49
C PRO A 112 5.18 13.94 -11.58
N VAL A 113 5.87 14.93 -11.05
CA VAL A 113 7.01 14.75 -10.13
C VAL A 113 6.59 14.02 -8.85
N GLN A 114 5.34 14.18 -8.46
CA GLN A 114 4.79 13.58 -7.25
C GLN A 114 4.33 12.15 -7.48
N VAL A 115 4.62 11.28 -6.51
CA VAL A 115 4.07 9.93 -6.46
C VAL A 115 2.62 10.00 -6.01
N THR A 116 1.69 9.96 -6.95
CA THR A 116 0.23 10.03 -6.69
C THR A 116 -0.44 8.67 -6.66
N SER A 117 0.32 7.59 -6.81
CA SER A 117 -0.23 6.23 -6.77
C SER A 117 -0.84 5.90 -5.40
N ARG A 118 -1.96 5.15 -5.42
CA ARG A 118 -2.63 4.65 -4.21
C ARG A 118 -1.81 3.61 -3.47
N ASP A 119 -0.90 2.97 -4.17
CA ASP A 119 -0.07 1.88 -3.65
C ASP A 119 1.18 2.40 -2.93
N CYS A 120 1.45 3.70 -3.01
CA CYS A 120 2.54 4.32 -2.27
C CYS A 120 2.18 4.49 -0.80
N MET A 121 2.92 3.79 0.08
CA MET A 121 2.76 3.86 1.54
C MET A 121 3.41 5.10 2.17
N THR A 122 4.04 5.95 1.40
CA THR A 122 4.79 7.14 1.88
C THR A 122 5.83 6.79 2.97
N CYS A 123 6.45 5.62 2.86
CA CYS A 123 7.37 5.09 3.89
C CYS A 123 8.75 5.80 3.94
N GLY A 124 9.09 6.61 2.93
CA GLY A 124 10.33 7.38 2.88
C GLY A 124 11.60 6.60 2.49
N ARG A 125 11.57 5.27 2.34
CA ARG A 125 12.76 4.46 2.02
C ARG A 125 13.49 4.88 0.74
N CYS A 126 12.75 5.35 -0.27
CA CYS A 126 13.34 5.86 -1.51
C CYS A 126 14.08 7.18 -1.30
N VAL A 127 13.69 7.97 -0.28
CA VAL A 127 14.39 9.20 0.11
C VAL A 127 15.71 8.84 0.79
N ASP A 128 15.67 7.90 1.74
CA ASP A 128 16.84 7.52 2.55
C ASP A 128 17.96 6.84 1.73
N VAL A 129 17.59 6.04 0.72
CA VAL A 129 18.56 5.28 -0.07
C VAL A 129 19.17 6.09 -1.22
N CYS A 130 18.57 7.22 -1.58
CA CYS A 130 18.99 8.01 -2.73
C CYS A 130 20.21 8.87 -2.40
N SER A 131 21.39 8.50 -2.91
CA SER A 131 22.64 9.24 -2.73
C SER A 131 22.64 10.63 -3.40
N GLU A 132 21.76 10.83 -4.38
CA GLU A 132 21.68 12.07 -5.16
C GLU A 132 20.56 13.01 -4.71
N ASP A 133 19.91 12.71 -3.58
CA ASP A 133 18.82 13.52 -2.99
C ASP A 133 17.70 13.87 -4.00
N VAL A 134 17.39 12.93 -4.90
CA VAL A 134 16.36 13.11 -5.94
C VAL A 134 14.97 13.23 -5.35
N PHE A 135 14.72 12.50 -4.23
CA PHE A 135 13.41 12.41 -3.61
C PHE A 135 13.28 13.31 -2.38
N THR A 136 12.14 13.96 -2.25
CA THR A 136 11.78 14.77 -1.06
C THR A 136 10.38 14.42 -0.60
N ILE A 137 10.15 14.55 0.70
CA ILE A 137 8.80 14.46 1.27
C ILE A 137 8.16 15.84 1.15
N THR A 138 7.03 15.90 0.48
CA THR A 138 6.32 17.17 0.20
C THR A 138 4.83 17.03 0.45
N THR A 139 4.14 18.16 0.51
CA THR A 139 2.69 18.17 0.58
C THR A 139 2.09 18.21 -0.82
N ARG A 140 0.97 17.52 -1.01
CA ARG A 140 0.29 17.43 -2.32
C ARG A 140 -0.07 18.80 -2.91
N TRP A 141 -0.26 19.81 -2.08
CA TRP A 141 -0.55 21.17 -2.52
C TRP A 141 0.69 22.01 -2.83
N SER A 142 1.87 21.54 -2.44
CA SER A 142 3.15 22.22 -2.70
C SER A 142 3.70 21.99 -4.12
N SER A 143 2.93 21.41 -5.03
CA SER A 143 3.35 21.09 -6.40
C SER A 143 3.61 22.29 -7.32
N GLY A 144 3.68 23.47 -6.78
CA GLY A 144 3.90 24.72 -7.55
C GLY A 144 5.26 25.39 -7.36
N ALA A 145 6.16 24.86 -6.54
CA ALA A 145 7.41 25.55 -6.23
C ALA A 145 8.63 24.71 -6.62
N LYS A 146 8.99 24.71 -7.87
CA LYS A 146 10.29 24.93 -8.50
C LYS A 146 10.31 24.31 -9.89
N SER A 147 9.99 25.10 -10.88
CA SER A 147 10.53 24.93 -12.23
C SER A 147 11.98 25.41 -12.24
#